data_078c4c74fa123e6e5fe1c3f0da3f4920
#
_entry.id   078c4c74fa123e6e5fe1c3f0da3f4920
#
_cell.length_a   1.000
_cell.length_b   1.000
_cell.length_c   1.000
_cell.angle_alpha   90.00
_cell.angle_beta   90.00
_cell.angle_gamma   90.00
#
_symmetry.space_group_name_H-M   'P 1'
#
loop_
_entity.id
_entity.type
_entity.pdbx_description
1 polymer ?
#
loop_
_entity_poly.entity_id
_entity_poly.type
_entity_poly.pdbx_seq_one_letter_code
_entity_poly.pdbx_strand_id
1 'polypeptide(L)'
;VEPALKNKTKKKLLLEGLLALLIALSPFVIYFHKYLEPGAKEINFLFITVGSNGFEDASYYLYYLASKLVPLMLLVIWFVTSKQWWYHAILIPIAMYSFQLLSVLTYESNQIDENEILYVIGVSVVIVPIVYFIRIKLVDKHIHGIDLKAMDEELQLLKAKEELRKEREKLEALKKTL
;
A
#
# COMPACT_ATOMS: atom_id res chain seq x y z
N VAL A 1 -14.80 24.54 -15.40
CA VAL A 1 -14.46 23.10 -15.58
C VAL A 1 -12.94 22.93 -15.76
N GLU A 2 -12.27 23.81 -16.49
CA GLU A 2 -10.84 23.73 -16.83
C GLU A 2 -9.86 23.81 -15.63
N PRO A 3 -10.03 24.69 -14.62
CA PRO A 3 -9.09 24.79 -13.49
C PRO A 3 -9.12 23.57 -12.56
N ALA A 4 -10.24 22.89 -12.42
CA ALA A 4 -10.38 21.69 -11.60
C ALA A 4 -9.69 20.47 -12.21
N LEU A 5 -9.74 20.32 -13.53
CA LEU A 5 -9.03 19.30 -14.30
C LEU A 5 -7.51 19.50 -14.19
N LYS A 6 -7.02 20.72 -14.34
CA LYS A 6 -5.60 21.09 -14.24
C LYS A 6 -5.04 20.80 -12.82
N ASN A 7 -5.84 20.98 -11.78
CA ASN A 7 -5.45 20.65 -10.40
C ASN A 7 -5.39 19.14 -10.14
N LYS A 8 -6.31 18.36 -10.71
CA LYS A 8 -6.26 16.88 -10.63
C LYS A 8 -5.01 16.33 -11.30
N THR A 9 -4.68 16.81 -12.49
CA THR A 9 -3.48 16.37 -13.24
C THR A 9 -2.20 16.72 -12.50
N LYS A 10 -2.08 17.93 -11.93
CA LYS A 10 -0.91 18.33 -11.12
C LYS A 10 -0.73 17.44 -9.90
N LYS A 11 -1.79 17.13 -9.15
CA LYS A 11 -1.72 16.26 -7.98
C LYS A 11 -1.28 14.83 -8.35
N LYS A 12 -1.77 14.31 -9.48
CA LYS A 12 -1.37 12.99 -9.99
C LYS A 12 0.11 12.96 -10.35
N LEU A 13 0.60 13.94 -11.12
CA LEU A 13 2.01 14.06 -11.49
C LEU A 13 2.93 14.21 -10.26
N LEU A 14 2.49 14.95 -9.26
CA LEU A 14 3.26 15.15 -8.03
C LEU A 14 3.35 13.84 -7.22
N LEU A 15 2.29 13.07 -7.15
CA LEU A 15 2.28 11.76 -6.50
C LEU A 15 3.18 10.76 -7.23
N GLU A 16 3.07 10.68 -8.56
CA GLU A 16 3.91 9.82 -9.39
C GLU A 16 5.39 10.20 -9.27
N GLY A 17 5.70 11.50 -9.26
CA GLY A 17 7.06 12.01 -9.04
C GLY A 17 7.61 11.69 -7.65
N LEU A 18 6.78 11.80 -6.60
CA LEU A 18 7.16 11.41 -5.23
C LEU A 18 7.46 9.91 -5.13
N LEU A 19 6.62 9.05 -5.73
CA LEU A 19 6.84 7.62 -5.77
C LEU A 19 8.13 7.26 -6.52
N ALA A 20 8.38 7.89 -7.67
CA ALA A 20 9.61 7.69 -8.42
C ALA A 20 10.85 8.11 -7.61
N LEU A 21 10.77 9.22 -6.87
CA LEU A 21 11.83 9.68 -5.98
C LEU A 21 12.11 8.69 -4.85
N LEU A 22 11.07 8.17 -4.22
CA LEU A 22 11.19 7.15 -3.16
C LEU A 22 11.89 5.87 -3.67
N ILE A 23 11.51 5.41 -4.86
CA ILE A 23 12.15 4.25 -5.50
C ILE A 23 13.63 4.56 -5.80
N ALA A 24 13.93 5.73 -6.35
CA ALA A 24 15.30 6.14 -6.67
C ALA A 24 16.19 6.29 -5.43
N LEU A 25 15.61 6.72 -4.29
CA LEU A 25 16.34 6.87 -3.02
C LEU A 25 16.52 5.56 -2.27
N SER A 26 15.80 4.49 -2.61
CA SER A 26 15.83 3.22 -1.88
C SER A 26 17.24 2.60 -1.73
N PRO A 27 18.15 2.62 -2.72
CA PRO A 27 19.51 2.11 -2.53
C PRO A 27 20.31 2.93 -1.52
N PHE A 28 20.12 4.25 -1.49
CA PHE A 28 20.84 5.12 -0.56
C PHE A 28 20.45 4.84 0.89
N VAL A 29 19.18 4.51 1.16
CA VAL A 29 18.70 4.13 2.50
C VAL A 29 19.41 2.85 2.96
N ILE A 30 19.56 1.83 2.09
CA ILE A 30 20.25 0.58 2.45
C ILE A 30 21.74 0.84 2.71
N TYR A 31 22.40 1.66 1.89
CA TYR A 31 23.82 1.93 2.02
C TYR A 31 24.18 2.95 3.11
N PHE A 32 23.19 3.63 3.68
CA PHE A 32 23.40 4.67 4.70
C PHE A 32 24.18 4.17 5.92
N HIS A 33 23.98 2.90 6.35
CA HIS A 33 24.68 2.29 7.47
C HIS A 33 26.22 2.33 7.33
N LYS A 34 26.77 2.36 6.09
CA LYS A 34 28.23 2.40 5.85
C LYS A 34 28.89 3.73 6.23
N TYR A 35 28.09 4.79 6.38
CA TYR A 35 28.58 6.11 6.79
C TYR A 35 28.52 6.34 8.30
N LEU A 36 28.09 5.32 9.05
CA LEU A 36 27.97 5.39 10.50
C LEU A 36 29.25 4.86 11.15
N GLU A 37 29.58 5.34 12.36
CA GLU A 37 30.76 4.89 13.11
C GLU A 37 30.61 3.42 13.52
N PRO A 38 31.56 2.54 13.13
CA PRO A 38 31.54 1.15 13.55
C PRO A 38 31.70 1.02 15.07
N GLY A 39 30.94 0.12 15.70
CA GLY A 39 31.01 -0.15 17.13
C GLY A 39 30.24 0.83 18.02
N ALA A 40 29.55 1.82 17.45
CA ALA A 40 28.70 2.72 18.24
C ALA A 40 27.43 1.96 18.69
N LYS A 41 27.18 1.93 20.00
CA LYS A 41 25.95 1.33 20.55
C LYS A 41 24.71 2.18 20.32
N GLU A 42 24.90 3.49 20.16
CA GLU A 42 23.84 4.47 19.95
C GLU A 42 24.27 5.47 18.89
N ILE A 43 23.36 5.83 18.01
CA ILE A 43 23.56 6.84 16.98
C ILE A 43 22.51 7.93 17.16
N ASN A 44 23.00 9.17 17.32
CA ASN A 44 22.13 10.34 17.42
C ASN A 44 21.94 10.94 16.02
N PHE A 45 20.72 10.87 15.52
CA PHE A 45 20.34 11.45 14.23
C PHE A 45 19.33 12.57 14.45
N LEU A 46 19.77 13.84 14.34
CA LEU A 46 18.99 15.06 14.55
C LEU A 46 18.19 15.07 15.90
N PHE A 47 17.04 14.42 15.93
CA PHE A 47 16.12 14.37 17.08
C PHE A 47 15.81 12.95 17.55
N ILE A 48 16.44 11.94 16.94
CA ILE A 48 16.16 10.53 17.20
C ILE A 48 17.46 9.84 17.59
N THR A 49 17.47 9.20 18.75
CA THR A 49 18.56 8.30 19.17
C THR A 49 18.17 6.87 18.82
N VAL A 50 18.97 6.23 18.01
CA VAL A 50 18.79 4.83 17.59
C VAL A 50 19.82 3.99 18.33
N GLY A 51 19.36 3.09 19.18
CA GLY A 51 20.20 2.12 19.89
C GLY A 51 20.48 0.88 19.04
N SER A 52 21.34 0.00 19.53
CA SER A 52 21.71 -1.24 18.86
C SER A 52 20.62 -2.33 18.87
N ASN A 53 19.58 -2.20 19.69
CA ASN A 53 18.46 -3.14 19.81
C ASN A 53 18.89 -4.62 19.90
N GLY A 54 19.91 -4.90 20.72
CA GLY A 54 20.46 -6.26 20.90
C GLY A 54 21.47 -6.73 19.84
N PHE A 55 21.71 -5.95 18.79
CA PHE A 55 22.77 -6.20 17.80
C PHE A 55 24.14 -5.76 18.34
N GLU A 56 25.22 -6.18 17.68
CA GLU A 56 26.60 -5.83 18.07
C GLU A 56 26.81 -4.32 18.11
N ASP A 57 26.29 -3.59 17.12
CA ASP A 57 26.29 -2.14 17.07
C ASP A 57 25.03 -1.59 16.36
N ALA A 58 24.81 -0.30 16.48
CA ALA A 58 23.66 0.39 15.90
C ALA A 58 23.72 0.44 14.37
N SER A 59 24.92 0.33 13.75
CA SER A 59 25.09 0.27 12.28
C SER A 59 24.54 -1.04 11.74
N TYR A 60 24.82 -2.18 12.38
CA TYR A 60 24.24 -3.47 12.02
C TYR A 60 22.72 -3.48 12.19
N TYR A 61 22.22 -2.94 13.31
CA TYR A 61 20.76 -2.82 13.49
C TYR A 61 20.11 -2.04 12.36
N LEU A 62 20.65 -0.87 12.00
CA LEU A 62 20.14 -0.05 10.88
C LEU A 62 20.23 -0.76 9.54
N TYR A 63 21.29 -1.54 9.30
CA TYR A 63 21.41 -2.34 8.10
C TYR A 63 20.30 -3.40 8.01
N TYR A 64 20.08 -4.18 9.09
CA TYR A 64 19.03 -5.19 9.11
C TYR A 64 17.65 -4.56 8.98
N LEU A 65 17.40 -3.46 9.67
CA LEU A 65 16.16 -2.69 9.58
C LEU A 65 15.91 -2.21 8.15
N ALA A 66 16.87 -1.54 7.53
CA ALA A 66 16.76 -1.03 6.17
C ALA A 66 16.59 -2.17 5.14
N SER A 67 17.30 -3.29 5.31
CA SER A 67 17.21 -4.45 4.43
C SER A 67 15.83 -5.11 4.41
N LYS A 68 15.00 -4.93 5.45
CA LYS A 68 13.62 -5.42 5.51
C LYS A 68 12.61 -4.33 5.17
N LEU A 69 12.83 -3.11 5.65
CA LEU A 69 11.94 -1.97 5.44
C LEU A 69 11.88 -1.55 3.97
N VAL A 70 13.04 -1.47 3.29
CA VAL A 70 13.09 -0.99 1.90
C VAL A 70 12.37 -1.93 0.94
N PRO A 71 12.62 -3.26 0.91
CA PRO A 71 11.85 -4.17 0.07
C PRO A 71 10.36 -4.16 0.40
N LEU A 72 10.00 -4.10 1.70
CA LEU A 72 8.61 -4.01 2.12
C LEU A 72 7.93 -2.77 1.53
N MET A 73 8.57 -1.61 1.64
CA MET A 73 8.07 -0.35 1.08
C MET A 73 7.90 -0.45 -0.45
N LEU A 74 8.87 -1.00 -1.16
CA LEU A 74 8.79 -1.20 -2.62
C LEU A 74 7.65 -2.16 -3.02
N LEU A 75 7.45 -3.23 -2.27
CA LEU A 75 6.36 -4.19 -2.48
C LEU A 75 4.99 -3.54 -2.22
N VAL A 76 4.87 -2.73 -1.17
CA VAL A 76 3.63 -1.99 -0.88
C VAL A 76 3.34 -0.98 -1.99
N ILE A 77 4.34 -0.22 -2.45
CA ILE A 77 4.20 0.69 -3.60
C ILE A 77 3.74 -0.09 -4.83
N TRP A 78 4.36 -1.23 -5.12
CA TRP A 78 3.98 -2.07 -6.26
C TRP A 78 2.56 -2.61 -6.12
N PHE A 79 2.19 -3.16 -4.97
CA PHE A 79 0.84 -3.63 -4.69
C PHE A 79 -0.20 -2.54 -4.92
N VAL A 80 0.08 -1.33 -4.41
CA VAL A 80 -0.83 -0.19 -4.47
C VAL A 80 -0.96 0.34 -5.90
N THR A 81 0.12 0.38 -6.68
CA THR A 81 0.14 0.94 -8.04
C THR A 81 -0.20 -0.06 -9.14
N SER A 82 -0.12 -1.37 -8.86
CA SER A 82 -0.39 -2.43 -9.85
C SER A 82 -1.86 -2.45 -10.28
N LYS A 83 -2.09 -2.54 -11.59
CA LYS A 83 -3.42 -2.72 -12.21
C LYS A 83 -3.70 -4.16 -12.62
N GLN A 84 -2.71 -5.04 -12.54
CA GLN A 84 -2.80 -6.42 -12.99
C GLN A 84 -3.66 -7.24 -12.01
N TRP A 85 -4.46 -8.17 -12.53
CA TRP A 85 -5.34 -9.02 -11.73
C TRP A 85 -4.59 -9.87 -10.68
N TRP A 86 -3.33 -10.21 -10.95
CA TRP A 86 -2.47 -11.01 -10.07
C TRP A 86 -1.80 -10.21 -8.94
N TYR A 87 -2.12 -8.92 -8.74
CA TYR A 87 -1.54 -8.11 -7.66
C TYR A 87 -1.70 -8.72 -6.27
N HIS A 88 -2.70 -9.58 -6.09
CA HIS A 88 -2.91 -10.31 -4.83
C HIS A 88 -1.73 -11.20 -4.45
N ALA A 89 -0.97 -11.72 -5.43
CA ALA A 89 0.23 -12.52 -5.18
C ALA A 89 1.33 -11.74 -4.46
N ILE A 90 1.35 -10.40 -4.59
CA ILE A 90 2.32 -9.53 -3.92
C ILE A 90 2.07 -9.49 -2.40
N LEU A 91 0.87 -9.85 -1.93
CA LEU A 91 0.57 -9.89 -0.49
C LEU A 91 1.39 -10.94 0.25
N ILE A 92 1.79 -12.03 -0.42
CA ILE A 92 2.63 -13.08 0.19
C ILE A 92 4.00 -12.53 0.61
N PRO A 93 4.81 -11.93 -0.27
CA PRO A 93 6.07 -11.33 0.13
C PRO A 93 5.89 -10.11 1.06
N ILE A 94 4.80 -9.34 0.95
CA ILE A 94 4.49 -8.26 1.91
C ILE A 94 4.36 -8.84 3.33
N ALA A 95 3.56 -9.89 3.50
CA ALA A 95 3.40 -10.55 4.80
C ALA A 95 4.74 -11.08 5.34
N MET A 96 5.54 -11.70 4.48
CA MET A 96 6.86 -12.24 4.84
C MET A 96 7.85 -11.16 5.28
N TYR A 97 7.98 -10.06 4.53
CA TYR A 97 8.85 -8.94 4.91
C TYR A 97 8.33 -8.18 6.13
N SER A 98 7.00 -8.09 6.32
CA SER A 98 6.41 -7.50 7.53
C SER A 98 6.74 -8.30 8.77
N PHE A 99 6.68 -9.63 8.70
CA PHE A 99 7.11 -10.51 9.78
C PHE A 99 8.61 -10.35 10.07
N GLN A 100 9.47 -10.39 9.04
CA GLN A 100 10.91 -10.19 9.20
C GLN A 100 11.25 -8.83 9.80
N LEU A 101 10.51 -7.78 9.44
CA LEU A 101 10.68 -6.45 10.03
C LEU A 101 10.34 -6.45 11.52
N LEU A 102 9.23 -7.08 11.91
CA LEU A 102 8.87 -7.23 13.31
C LEU A 102 9.93 -8.03 14.08
N SER A 103 10.46 -9.10 13.48
CA SER A 103 11.54 -9.89 14.08
C SER A 103 12.78 -9.04 14.38
N VAL A 104 13.17 -8.15 13.46
CA VAL A 104 14.29 -7.21 13.68
C VAL A 104 13.97 -6.21 14.78
N LEU A 105 12.74 -5.69 14.85
CA LEU A 105 12.32 -4.72 15.86
C LEU A 105 12.24 -5.32 17.27
N THR A 106 11.94 -6.61 17.38
CA THR A 106 11.77 -7.31 18.66
C THR A 106 12.97 -8.20 19.01
N TYR A 107 14.11 -8.04 18.32
CA TYR A 107 15.30 -8.90 18.48
C TYR A 107 15.82 -8.94 19.92
N GLU A 108 15.85 -7.81 20.64
CA GLU A 108 16.30 -7.73 22.03
C GLU A 108 15.39 -8.50 22.99
N SER A 109 14.12 -8.71 22.65
CA SER A 109 13.14 -9.33 23.55
C SER A 109 13.20 -10.86 23.61
N ASN A 110 14.04 -11.53 22.77
CA ASN A 110 14.20 -12.99 22.72
C ASN A 110 12.89 -13.80 22.66
N GLN A 111 11.79 -13.19 22.19
CA GLN A 111 10.45 -13.77 22.26
C GLN A 111 10.00 -14.50 20.99
N ILE A 112 10.87 -14.64 19.99
CA ILE A 112 10.51 -15.35 18.75
C ILE A 112 11.01 -16.79 18.90
N ASP A 113 10.26 -17.58 19.68
CA ASP A 113 10.46 -19.02 19.81
C ASP A 113 9.64 -19.82 18.76
N GLU A 114 10.22 -20.93 18.34
CA GLU A 114 9.76 -22.17 17.67
C GLU A 114 8.50 -22.16 16.76
N ASN A 115 7.58 -21.19 16.90
CA ASN A 115 6.34 -21.12 16.11
C ASN A 115 6.32 -19.93 15.12
N GLU A 116 7.42 -19.73 14.37
CA GLU A 116 7.53 -18.64 13.37
C GLU A 116 6.33 -18.55 12.41
N ILE A 117 5.75 -19.70 12.03
CA ILE A 117 4.59 -19.78 11.12
C ILE A 117 3.34 -19.12 11.73
N LEU A 118 3.08 -19.32 13.02
CA LEU A 118 1.93 -18.70 13.70
C LEU A 118 2.09 -17.16 13.77
N TYR A 119 3.31 -16.68 13.99
CA TYR A 119 3.60 -15.25 13.97
C TYR A 119 3.42 -14.66 12.56
N VAL A 120 3.89 -15.36 11.51
CA VAL A 120 3.66 -14.93 10.12
C VAL A 120 2.17 -14.83 9.80
N ILE A 121 1.37 -15.82 10.22
CA ILE A 121 -0.08 -15.81 10.03
C ILE A 121 -0.70 -14.65 10.81
N GLY A 122 -0.35 -14.46 12.08
CA GLY A 122 -0.86 -13.38 12.92
C GLY A 122 -0.59 -12.00 12.33
N VAL A 123 0.66 -11.76 11.91
CA VAL A 123 1.06 -10.52 11.23
C VAL A 123 0.31 -10.34 9.91
N SER A 124 0.15 -11.40 9.13
CA SER A 124 -0.57 -11.35 7.85
C SER A 124 -2.03 -10.94 8.02
N VAL A 125 -2.71 -11.47 9.03
CA VAL A 125 -4.13 -11.13 9.34
C VAL A 125 -4.30 -9.64 9.63
N VAL A 126 -3.29 -8.98 10.20
CA VAL A 126 -3.33 -7.53 10.49
C VAL A 126 -2.87 -6.71 9.29
N ILE A 127 -1.75 -7.06 8.68
CA ILE A 127 -1.10 -6.24 7.62
C ILE A 127 -1.90 -6.28 6.30
N VAL A 128 -2.41 -7.47 5.91
CA VAL A 128 -3.13 -7.62 4.63
C VAL A 128 -4.36 -6.70 4.55
N PRO A 129 -5.27 -6.64 5.55
CA PRO A 129 -6.39 -5.71 5.52
C PRO A 129 -5.96 -4.24 5.49
N ILE A 130 -4.90 -3.88 6.22
CA ILE A 130 -4.37 -2.50 6.24
C ILE A 130 -3.90 -2.09 4.85
N VAL A 131 -3.09 -2.91 4.20
CA VAL A 131 -2.55 -2.63 2.86
C VAL A 131 -3.68 -2.59 1.82
N TYR A 132 -4.68 -3.46 1.95
CA TYR A 132 -5.89 -3.44 1.12
C TYR A 132 -6.69 -2.16 1.30
N PHE A 133 -6.89 -1.71 2.53
CA PHE A 133 -7.60 -0.48 2.85
C PHE A 133 -6.87 0.76 2.29
N ILE A 134 -5.54 0.79 2.39
CA ILE A 134 -4.71 1.83 1.78
C ILE A 134 -4.92 1.86 0.27
N ARG A 135 -4.94 0.70 -0.39
CA ARG A 135 -5.19 0.60 -1.83
C ARG A 135 -6.55 1.17 -2.21
N ILE A 136 -7.63 0.69 -1.57
CA ILE A 136 -9.00 1.12 -1.87
C ILE A 136 -9.15 2.63 -1.64
N LYS A 137 -8.68 3.14 -0.51
CA LYS A 137 -8.90 4.52 -0.13
C LYS A 137 -8.05 5.53 -0.91
N LEU A 138 -6.77 5.20 -1.17
CA LEU A 138 -5.84 6.15 -1.77
C LEU A 138 -5.75 6.01 -3.29
N VAL A 139 -5.75 4.81 -3.81
CA VAL A 139 -5.39 4.56 -5.20
C VAL A 139 -6.62 4.37 -6.08
N ASP A 140 -7.54 3.50 -5.72
CA ASP A 140 -8.71 3.25 -6.53
C ASP A 140 -9.57 4.51 -6.65
N LYS A 141 -9.68 5.29 -5.57
CA LYS A 141 -10.40 6.56 -5.57
C LYS A 141 -9.65 7.72 -6.25
N HIS A 142 -8.33 7.87 -6.02
CA HIS A 142 -7.59 9.06 -6.45
C HIS A 142 -6.82 8.90 -7.76
N ILE A 143 -6.30 7.70 -8.05
CA ILE A 143 -5.47 7.46 -9.24
C ILE A 143 -6.26 6.81 -10.37
N HIS A 144 -7.11 5.82 -10.06
CA HIS A 144 -7.87 5.10 -11.08
C HIS A 144 -9.18 5.80 -11.44
N GLY A 145 -9.57 6.84 -10.70
CA GLY A 145 -10.80 7.60 -10.93
C GLY A 145 -12.06 6.74 -10.74
N ILE A 146 -11.95 5.61 -10.03
CA ILE A 146 -13.09 4.78 -9.68
C ILE A 146 -13.86 5.54 -8.60
N ASP A 147 -14.76 6.39 -9.02
CA ASP A 147 -15.70 7.05 -8.13
C ASP A 147 -16.88 6.09 -7.93
N LEU A 148 -16.85 5.33 -6.83
CA LEU A 148 -17.92 4.39 -6.48
C LEU A 148 -19.28 5.07 -6.45
N LYS A 149 -19.34 6.38 -6.09
CA LYS A 149 -20.58 7.15 -6.12
C LYS A 149 -21.05 7.41 -7.55
N ALA A 150 -20.14 7.79 -8.45
CA ALA A 150 -20.47 7.98 -9.86
C ALA A 150 -20.93 6.67 -10.52
N MET A 151 -20.30 5.55 -10.17
CA MET A 151 -20.72 4.22 -10.63
C MET A 151 -22.10 3.84 -10.09
N ASP A 152 -22.39 4.11 -8.82
CA ASP A 152 -23.70 3.85 -8.24
C ASP A 152 -24.78 4.73 -8.86
N GLU A 153 -24.49 6.00 -9.13
CA GLU A 153 -25.40 6.92 -9.83
C GLU A 153 -25.67 6.46 -11.27
N GLU A 154 -24.64 6.04 -12.02
CA GLU A 154 -24.81 5.48 -13.36
C GLU A 154 -25.62 4.18 -13.35
N LEU A 155 -25.39 3.32 -12.35
CA LEU A 155 -26.13 2.06 -12.20
C LEU A 155 -27.60 2.29 -11.86
N GLN A 156 -27.92 3.28 -11.03
CA GLN A 156 -29.29 3.69 -10.76
C GLN A 156 -29.96 4.27 -12.01
N LEU A 157 -29.25 5.11 -12.76
CA LEU A 157 -29.73 5.69 -14.02
C LEU A 157 -30.01 4.61 -15.09
N LEU A 158 -29.14 3.61 -15.19
CA LEU A 158 -29.33 2.48 -16.10
C LEU A 158 -30.55 1.64 -15.70
N LYS A 159 -30.74 1.36 -14.41
CA LYS A 159 -31.93 0.65 -13.91
C LYS A 159 -33.23 1.42 -14.20
N ALA A 160 -33.25 2.71 -13.92
CA ALA A 160 -34.41 3.55 -14.22
C ALA A 160 -34.75 3.61 -15.72
N LYS A 161 -33.72 3.68 -16.59
CA LYS A 161 -33.91 3.61 -18.05
C LYS A 161 -34.47 2.25 -18.50
N GLU A 162 -34.02 1.17 -17.90
CA GLU A 162 -34.52 -0.16 -18.22
C GLU A 162 -35.97 -0.37 -17.79
N GLU A 163 -36.37 0.16 -16.63
CA GLU A 163 -37.74 0.15 -16.17
C GLU A 163 -38.68 0.97 -17.11
N LEU A 164 -38.25 2.17 -17.47
CA LEU A 164 -39.01 3.01 -18.43
C LEU A 164 -39.15 2.32 -19.81
N ARG A 165 -38.13 1.59 -20.26
CA ARG A 165 -38.19 0.81 -21.50
C ARG A 165 -39.24 -0.30 -21.40
N LYS A 166 -39.22 -1.06 -20.31
CA LYS A 166 -40.22 -2.11 -20.04
C LYS A 166 -41.64 -1.58 -19.95
N GLU A 167 -41.82 -0.42 -19.36
CA GLU A 167 -43.17 0.25 -19.31
C GLU A 167 -43.64 0.70 -20.70
N ARG A 168 -42.76 1.27 -21.51
CA ARG A 168 -43.06 1.63 -22.90
C ARG A 168 -43.47 0.42 -23.76
N GLU A 169 -42.71 -0.68 -23.63
CA GLU A 169 -43.02 -1.93 -24.33
C GLU A 169 -44.37 -2.49 -23.92
N LYS A 170 -44.76 -2.40 -22.62
CA LYS A 170 -46.07 -2.79 -22.13
C LYS A 170 -47.19 -1.90 -22.67
N LEU A 171 -46.98 -0.58 -22.69
CA LEU A 171 -47.95 0.36 -23.25
C LEU A 171 -48.16 0.22 -24.76
N GLU A 172 -47.08 -0.09 -25.51
CA GLU A 172 -47.17 -0.37 -26.94
C GLU A 172 -47.91 -1.70 -27.22
N ALA A 173 -47.68 -2.72 -26.39
CA ALA A 173 -48.40 -3.99 -26.49
C ALA A 173 -49.91 -3.79 -26.19
N LEU A 174 -50.26 -3.00 -25.18
CA LEU A 174 -51.67 -2.67 -24.88
C LEU A 174 -52.34 -1.86 -26.01
N LYS A 175 -51.62 -0.92 -26.62
CA LYS A 175 -52.14 -0.16 -27.78
C LYS A 175 -52.39 -1.00 -29.03
N LYS A 176 -51.71 -2.13 -29.21
CA LYS A 176 -51.89 -3.05 -30.33
C LYS A 176 -53.06 -4.03 -30.12
N THR A 177 -53.56 -4.14 -28.88
CA THR A 177 -54.68 -5.05 -28.53
C THR A 177 -56.01 -4.30 -28.39
N LEU A 178 -56.02 -2.96 -28.46
CA LEU A 178 -57.21 -2.08 -28.62
C LEU A 178 -57.40 -1.69 -30.10
#